data_ee252ba7824a98565a31723133ddad94
#
_entry.id   ee252ba7824a98565a31723133ddad94
#
_cell.length_a   1.000
_cell.length_b   1.000
_cell.length_c   1.000
_cell.angle_alpha   90.00
_cell.angle_beta   90.00
_cell.angle_gamma   90.00
#
_symmetry.space_group_name_H-M   'P 1'
#
loop_
_entity.id
_entity.type
_entity.pdbx_description
1 polymer ?
#
loop_
_entity_poly.entity_id
_entity_poly.type
_entity_poly.pdbx_seq_one_letter_code
_entity_poly.pdbx_strand_id
1 'polypeptide(L)'
;MTAGLIPWIQTWSEIRHDFGVNWLVYLSMPFVAAFVGWSTKIVALEMLYRPIEYRGIGPFGWQGIVPRRAGKVAATTIELLTSNLLKPEELLDKVDPNEAVEVLREPLVKAIAEITPELAEQIRPGLWESLPEAGRRAIQGRVLRQAPKVGERILTEMRGDLSRYVDIQFLAVVTLIRNKDKLNDLMRSLSTDAMAFVRRSGIYFGLGIGLVQMAAWAVFQNPWIMPAFGFGVGFISDYIALNMLFRPLQPTRYLGLFTFQGLLHAQREKITRDYAKILAEDLFSPENLFEGIFDGPGADKLYALVAKEVHAAIDAQTGVVTPLVSLAVGSQRYRDMKHAAAQLIIDRLPATLADAQDYTMSVIDLEGTIVEKMSQLDNDEYESILRPVFKDDEPLMIAVGAILGGIVGEIQVQVIEHFGH
;
A
#
# COMPACT_ATOMS: atom_id res chain seq x y z
N MET A 1 -57.97 28.13 -28.02
CA MET A 1 -57.36 29.14 -27.15
C MET A 1 -56.67 28.44 -25.98
N THR A 2 -55.47 27.97 -26.16
CA THR A 2 -54.56 27.50 -25.12
C THR A 2 -53.11 27.66 -25.54
N ALA A 3 -52.84 28.65 -26.38
CA ALA A 3 -51.49 29.04 -26.76
C ALA A 3 -51.07 30.18 -25.84
N GLY A 4 -50.24 29.95 -24.84
CA GLY A 4 -49.68 31.07 -24.14
C GLY A 4 -49.24 30.87 -22.69
N LEU A 5 -49.04 29.66 -22.17
CA LEU A 5 -48.64 29.52 -20.78
C LEU A 5 -47.17 29.15 -20.56
N ILE A 6 -46.46 28.56 -21.52
CA ILE A 6 -45.02 28.33 -21.38
C ILE A 6 -44.41 28.22 -22.78
N PRO A 7 -43.59 29.16 -23.26
CA PRO A 7 -43.03 29.18 -24.61
C PRO A 7 -42.04 28.04 -24.93
N TRP A 8 -41.80 27.17 -24.02
CA TRP A 8 -40.82 26.07 -24.11
C TRP A 8 -41.43 24.68 -24.19
N ILE A 9 -42.77 24.54 -24.18
CA ILE A 9 -43.45 23.24 -24.29
C ILE A 9 -44.00 23.05 -25.68
N GLN A 10 -43.53 22.01 -26.40
CA GLN A 10 -43.99 21.64 -27.71
C GLN A 10 -45.29 20.83 -27.67
N THR A 11 -46.14 21.05 -28.66
CA THR A 11 -47.33 20.19 -28.90
C THR A 11 -46.91 18.88 -29.58
N TRP A 12 -47.75 17.86 -29.51
CA TRP A 12 -47.48 16.53 -30.09
C TRP A 12 -47.22 16.57 -31.61
N SER A 13 -47.85 17.50 -32.32
CA SER A 13 -47.64 17.72 -33.77
C SER A 13 -46.28 18.36 -34.06
N GLU A 14 -45.85 19.32 -33.24
CA GLU A 14 -44.53 19.99 -33.34
C GLU A 14 -43.40 19.01 -33.04
N ILE A 15 -43.53 18.20 -31.98
CA ILE A 15 -42.56 17.15 -31.64
C ILE A 15 -42.37 16.17 -32.81
N ARG A 16 -43.47 15.72 -33.43
CA ARG A 16 -43.40 14.79 -34.56
C ARG A 16 -42.72 15.43 -35.79
N HIS A 17 -43.01 16.67 -36.05
CA HIS A 17 -42.42 17.41 -37.18
C HIS A 17 -40.93 17.64 -36.95
N ASP A 18 -40.57 18.15 -35.75
CA ASP A 18 -39.18 18.43 -35.38
C ASP A 18 -38.32 17.15 -35.34
N PHE A 19 -38.85 16.07 -34.77
CA PHE A 19 -38.20 14.76 -34.82
C PHE A 19 -37.98 14.24 -36.24
N GLY A 20 -38.92 14.51 -37.16
CA GLY A 20 -38.77 14.13 -38.59
C GLY A 20 -37.66 14.89 -39.27
N VAL A 21 -37.52 16.19 -39.00
CA VAL A 21 -36.49 17.05 -39.60
C VAL A 21 -35.13 16.84 -38.93
N ASN A 22 -35.09 16.79 -37.64
CA ASN A 22 -33.85 16.76 -36.84
C ASN A 22 -33.52 15.39 -36.22
N TRP A 23 -34.00 14.28 -36.84
CA TRP A 23 -33.86 12.93 -36.30
C TRP A 23 -32.43 12.53 -35.96
N LEU A 24 -31.42 13.01 -36.69
CA LEU A 24 -30.00 12.78 -36.40
C LEU A 24 -29.55 13.43 -35.09
N VAL A 25 -30.03 14.64 -34.80
CA VAL A 25 -29.73 15.36 -33.55
C VAL A 25 -30.32 14.56 -32.40
N TYR A 26 -31.58 14.16 -32.48
CA TYR A 26 -32.23 13.35 -31.43
C TYR A 26 -31.52 12.02 -31.22
N LEU A 27 -31.21 11.30 -32.28
CA LEU A 27 -30.53 10.01 -32.18
C LEU A 27 -29.10 10.16 -31.64
N SER A 28 -28.42 11.27 -31.90
CA SER A 28 -27.08 11.51 -31.42
C SER A 28 -27.02 11.72 -29.89
N MET A 29 -28.08 12.26 -29.25
CA MET A 29 -28.08 12.61 -27.82
C MET A 29 -27.71 11.46 -26.88
N PRO A 30 -28.31 10.25 -26.98
CA PRO A 30 -27.93 9.12 -26.13
C PRO A 30 -26.48 8.70 -26.35
N PHE A 31 -25.98 8.75 -27.58
CA PHE A 31 -24.59 8.37 -27.88
C PHE A 31 -23.61 9.41 -27.35
N VAL A 32 -23.92 10.71 -27.50
CA VAL A 32 -23.12 11.79 -26.91
C VAL A 32 -23.12 11.68 -25.38
N ALA A 33 -24.27 11.48 -24.77
CA ALA A 33 -24.37 11.27 -23.32
C ALA A 33 -23.56 10.05 -22.84
N ALA A 34 -23.57 8.94 -23.60
CA ALA A 34 -22.75 7.77 -23.33
C ALA A 34 -21.25 8.06 -23.45
N PHE A 35 -20.85 8.78 -24.49
CA PHE A 35 -19.47 9.22 -24.69
C PHE A 35 -19.01 10.17 -23.58
N VAL A 36 -19.84 11.12 -23.19
CA VAL A 36 -19.61 12.02 -22.06
C VAL A 36 -19.42 11.22 -20.78
N GLY A 37 -20.35 10.33 -20.44
CA GLY A 37 -20.28 9.49 -19.26
C GLY A 37 -19.04 8.60 -19.23
N TRP A 38 -18.57 8.12 -20.38
CA TRP A 38 -17.35 7.34 -20.50
C TRP A 38 -16.08 8.20 -20.37
N SER A 39 -16.00 9.29 -21.11
CA SER A 39 -14.80 10.15 -21.17
C SER A 39 -14.55 10.89 -19.85
N THR A 40 -15.61 11.42 -19.22
CA THR A 40 -15.50 12.07 -17.91
C THR A 40 -14.96 11.12 -16.83
N LYS A 41 -15.38 9.85 -16.87
CA LYS A 41 -14.85 8.82 -15.96
C LYS A 41 -13.38 8.50 -16.19
N ILE A 42 -12.93 8.44 -17.44
CA ILE A 42 -11.51 8.27 -17.76
C ILE A 42 -10.69 9.42 -17.15
N VAL A 43 -11.16 10.65 -17.39
CA VAL A 43 -10.47 11.84 -16.86
C VAL A 43 -10.46 11.82 -15.32
N ALA A 44 -11.61 11.61 -14.69
CA ALA A 44 -11.72 11.56 -13.23
C ALA A 44 -10.82 10.47 -12.61
N LEU A 45 -10.79 9.27 -13.20
CA LEU A 45 -9.93 8.18 -12.75
C LEU A 45 -8.44 8.49 -12.96
N GLU A 46 -8.06 9.10 -14.08
CA GLU A 46 -6.66 9.48 -14.30
C GLU A 46 -6.23 10.61 -13.35
N MET A 47 -7.10 11.56 -13.04
CA MET A 47 -6.87 12.61 -12.05
C MET A 47 -6.70 12.09 -10.62
N LEU A 48 -7.20 10.89 -10.32
CA LEU A 48 -7.00 10.24 -9.02
C LEU A 48 -5.53 9.88 -8.80
N TYR A 49 -4.84 9.39 -9.85
CA TYR A 49 -3.49 8.83 -9.77
C TYR A 49 -2.39 9.73 -10.32
N ARG A 50 -2.71 10.66 -11.22
CA ARG A 50 -1.74 11.47 -11.94
C ARG A 50 -2.06 12.96 -11.92
N PRO A 51 -1.01 13.83 -12.00
CA PRO A 51 0.42 13.51 -11.92
C PRO A 51 0.84 13.13 -10.50
N ILE A 52 1.92 12.34 -10.35
CA ILE A 52 2.43 11.91 -9.03
C ILE A 52 3.00 13.10 -8.25
N GLU A 53 3.74 13.95 -8.94
CA GLU A 53 4.27 15.19 -8.41
C GLU A 53 3.34 16.37 -8.75
N TYR A 54 3.30 17.38 -7.88
CA TYR A 54 2.52 18.59 -8.15
C TYR A 54 3.00 19.27 -9.44
N ARG A 55 2.07 19.50 -10.39
CA ARG A 55 2.33 20.25 -11.62
C ARG A 55 1.46 21.50 -11.66
N GLY A 56 2.10 22.67 -11.67
CA GLY A 56 1.40 23.96 -11.74
C GLY A 56 2.23 25.10 -11.17
N ILE A 57 1.66 26.31 -11.20
CA ILE A 57 2.28 27.55 -10.71
C ILE A 57 1.46 28.07 -9.53
N GLY A 58 2.03 28.10 -8.34
CA GLY A 58 1.36 28.56 -7.13
C GLY A 58 0.09 27.74 -6.84
N PRO A 59 -1.08 28.37 -6.63
CA PRO A 59 -2.32 27.66 -6.36
C PRO A 59 -2.96 27.03 -7.62
N PHE A 60 -2.48 27.40 -8.80
CA PHE A 60 -2.97 26.88 -10.07
C PHE A 60 -2.14 25.67 -10.51
N GLY A 61 -2.48 24.51 -9.99
CA GLY A 61 -1.85 23.25 -10.34
C GLY A 61 -2.64 22.06 -9.86
N TRP A 62 -2.18 20.89 -10.28
CA TRP A 62 -2.82 19.63 -9.93
C TRP A 62 -1.79 18.58 -9.53
N GLN A 63 -2.14 17.79 -8.55
CA GLN A 63 -1.48 16.57 -8.14
C GLN A 63 -2.55 15.50 -7.98
N GLY A 64 -2.28 14.29 -8.41
CA GLY A 64 -3.18 13.16 -8.22
C GLY A 64 -3.60 13.04 -6.76
N ILE A 65 -4.85 12.66 -6.50
CA ILE A 65 -5.42 12.64 -5.17
C ILE A 65 -4.68 11.64 -4.28
N VAL A 66 -4.43 10.43 -4.80
CA VAL A 66 -3.69 9.36 -4.09
C VAL A 66 -2.27 9.83 -3.71
N PRO A 67 -1.43 10.30 -4.64
CA PRO A 67 -0.10 10.81 -4.29
C PRO A 67 -0.12 12.02 -3.33
N ARG A 68 -1.12 12.90 -3.46
CA ARG A 68 -1.28 14.05 -2.57
C ARG A 68 -1.57 13.66 -1.13
N ARG A 69 -2.32 12.57 -0.92
CA ARG A 69 -2.70 12.05 0.40
C ARG A 69 -1.90 10.83 0.82
N ALA A 70 -0.76 10.58 0.18
CA ALA A 70 0.03 9.37 0.38
C ALA A 70 0.28 9.04 1.86
N GLY A 71 0.63 10.04 2.67
CA GLY A 71 0.85 9.81 4.10
C GLY A 71 -0.39 9.35 4.86
N LYS A 72 -1.57 9.93 4.57
CA LYS A 72 -2.83 9.52 5.21
C LYS A 72 -3.25 8.13 4.76
N VAL A 73 -3.20 7.87 3.44
CA VAL A 73 -3.56 6.57 2.86
C VAL A 73 -2.63 5.48 3.41
N ALA A 74 -1.32 5.74 3.42
CA ALA A 74 -0.36 4.81 4.00
C ALA A 74 -0.65 4.52 5.48
N ALA A 75 -0.82 5.56 6.31
CA ALA A 75 -1.08 5.39 7.73
C ALA A 75 -2.36 4.59 7.99
N THR A 76 -3.47 4.93 7.31
CA THR A 76 -4.74 4.22 7.49
C THR A 76 -4.65 2.76 7.01
N THR A 77 -4.03 2.52 5.85
CA THR A 77 -3.85 1.16 5.32
C THR A 77 -3.03 0.30 6.28
N ILE A 78 -1.93 0.84 6.79
CA ILE A 78 -1.05 0.10 7.69
C ILE A 78 -1.68 -0.11 9.07
N GLU A 79 -2.40 0.87 9.61
CA GLU A 79 -3.14 0.72 10.85
C GLU A 79 -4.16 -0.43 10.76
N LEU A 80 -4.91 -0.49 9.67
CA LEU A 80 -5.88 -1.57 9.44
C LEU A 80 -5.20 -2.94 9.25
N LEU A 81 -4.05 -2.97 8.54
CA LEU A 81 -3.27 -4.18 8.37
C LEU A 81 -2.75 -4.73 9.70
N THR A 82 -2.11 -3.88 10.51
CA THR A 82 -1.47 -4.30 11.75
C THR A 82 -2.48 -4.59 12.86
N SER A 83 -3.65 -3.91 12.86
CA SER A 83 -4.69 -4.18 13.85
C SER A 83 -5.48 -5.46 13.56
N ASN A 84 -5.73 -5.78 12.28
CA ASN A 84 -6.65 -6.85 11.91
C ASN A 84 -5.99 -8.06 11.25
N LEU A 85 -4.86 -7.88 10.55
CA LEU A 85 -4.29 -8.93 9.69
C LEU A 85 -2.92 -9.42 10.14
N LEU A 86 -2.02 -8.55 10.56
CA LEU A 86 -0.63 -8.87 10.83
C LEU A 86 -0.25 -8.45 12.25
N LYS A 87 -0.23 -9.40 13.15
CA LYS A 87 0.41 -9.19 14.45
C LYS A 87 1.90 -9.51 14.29
N PRO A 88 2.79 -8.54 14.57
CA PRO A 88 4.23 -8.74 14.40
C PRO A 88 4.76 -9.97 15.12
N GLU A 89 4.19 -10.27 16.28
CA GLU A 89 4.57 -11.41 17.12
C GLU A 89 4.28 -12.75 16.42
N GLU A 90 3.13 -12.87 15.71
CA GLU A 90 2.75 -14.09 14.99
C GLU A 90 3.72 -14.40 13.82
N LEU A 91 4.38 -13.39 13.28
CA LEU A 91 5.37 -13.57 12.20
C LEU A 91 6.67 -14.18 12.73
N LEU A 92 7.15 -13.71 13.90
CA LEU A 92 8.33 -14.26 14.52
C LEU A 92 8.13 -15.67 15.10
N ASP A 93 6.91 -16.02 15.48
CA ASP A 93 6.62 -17.36 15.99
C ASP A 93 6.83 -18.46 14.92
N LYS A 94 6.74 -18.07 13.65
CA LYS A 94 7.02 -19.00 12.53
C LYS A 94 8.51 -19.28 12.32
N VAL A 95 9.39 -18.42 12.79
CA VAL A 95 10.85 -18.58 12.64
C VAL A 95 11.37 -19.53 13.72
N ASP A 96 11.84 -20.73 13.35
CA ASP A 96 12.55 -21.60 14.31
C ASP A 96 13.94 -21.03 14.60
N PRO A 97 14.25 -20.71 15.88
CA PRO A 97 15.56 -20.18 16.25
C PRO A 97 16.72 -21.11 15.87
N ASN A 98 16.55 -22.41 15.94
CA ASN A 98 17.61 -23.36 15.62
C ASN A 98 17.88 -23.39 14.12
N GLU A 99 16.81 -23.36 13.31
CA GLU A 99 16.91 -23.32 11.85
C GLU A 99 17.50 -21.99 11.37
N ALA A 100 17.06 -20.86 11.95
CA ALA A 100 17.61 -19.53 11.67
C ALA A 100 19.12 -19.48 11.97
N VAL A 101 19.54 -20.06 13.10
CA VAL A 101 20.97 -20.13 13.48
C VAL A 101 21.77 -21.01 12.51
N GLU A 102 21.21 -22.11 12.02
CA GLU A 102 21.92 -22.96 11.05
C GLU A 102 22.09 -22.27 9.70
N VAL A 103 21.08 -21.52 9.22
CA VAL A 103 21.20 -20.71 7.99
C VAL A 103 22.23 -19.60 8.16
N LEU A 104 22.26 -18.97 9.32
CA LEU A 104 23.24 -17.92 9.66
C LEU A 104 24.65 -18.47 9.93
N ARG A 105 24.85 -19.80 9.93
CA ARG A 105 26.13 -20.39 10.32
C ARG A 105 27.27 -19.95 9.43
N GLU A 106 27.14 -20.02 8.11
CA GLU A 106 28.21 -19.61 7.19
C GLU A 106 28.48 -18.09 7.25
N PRO A 107 27.46 -17.21 7.21
CA PRO A 107 27.64 -15.77 7.45
C PRO A 107 28.34 -15.46 8.79
N LEU A 108 27.94 -16.14 9.88
CA LEU A 108 28.58 -15.98 11.19
C LEU A 108 30.03 -16.42 11.20
N VAL A 109 30.39 -17.54 10.55
CA VAL A 109 31.77 -18.00 10.42
C VAL A 109 32.64 -16.92 9.75
N LYS A 110 32.15 -16.35 8.64
CA LYS A 110 32.83 -15.30 7.90
C LYS A 110 32.99 -14.03 8.74
N ALA A 111 31.90 -13.55 9.33
CA ALA A 111 31.92 -12.38 10.20
C ALA A 111 32.88 -12.54 11.40
N ILE A 112 32.88 -13.70 12.07
CA ILE A 112 33.79 -14.00 13.20
C ILE A 112 35.26 -14.05 12.72
N ALA A 113 35.51 -14.60 11.54
CA ALA A 113 36.87 -14.65 11.00
C ALA A 113 37.44 -13.24 10.73
N GLU A 114 36.58 -12.27 10.37
CA GLU A 114 36.94 -10.88 10.15
C GLU A 114 37.01 -10.07 11.46
N ILE A 115 36.01 -10.18 12.32
CA ILE A 115 35.90 -9.40 13.57
C ILE A 115 36.99 -9.80 14.58
N THR A 116 37.36 -11.09 14.70
CA THR A 116 38.26 -11.55 15.71
C THR A 116 39.67 -10.95 15.57
N PRO A 117 40.30 -10.92 14.39
CA PRO A 117 41.57 -10.23 14.18
C PRO A 117 41.48 -8.72 14.43
N GLU A 118 40.43 -8.06 13.93
CA GLU A 118 40.22 -6.63 14.08
C GLU A 118 40.10 -6.21 15.54
N LEU A 119 39.34 -6.98 16.33
CA LEU A 119 39.22 -6.77 17.77
C LEU A 119 40.57 -6.96 18.48
N ALA A 120 41.33 -7.98 18.12
CA ALA A 120 42.65 -8.23 18.70
C ALA A 120 43.63 -7.07 18.44
N GLU A 121 43.60 -6.48 17.21
CA GLU A 121 44.39 -5.32 16.87
C GLU A 121 43.97 -4.05 17.61
N GLN A 122 42.67 -3.84 17.86
CA GLN A 122 42.16 -2.73 18.66
C GLN A 122 42.61 -2.84 20.15
N ILE A 123 42.70 -4.07 20.69
CA ILE A 123 43.16 -4.30 22.05
C ILE A 123 44.67 -4.01 22.17
N ARG A 124 45.43 -4.52 21.22
CA ARG A 124 46.90 -4.31 21.15
C ARG A 124 47.37 -4.55 19.71
N PRO A 125 47.97 -3.54 19.05
CA PRO A 125 48.57 -3.70 17.73
C PRO A 125 49.58 -4.86 17.68
N GLY A 126 49.47 -5.71 16.67
CA GLY A 126 50.29 -6.90 16.50
C GLY A 126 49.91 -8.09 17.37
N LEU A 127 48.87 -8.00 18.18
CA LEU A 127 48.44 -9.10 19.05
C LEU A 127 48.03 -10.34 18.26
N TRP A 128 47.24 -10.15 17.24
CA TRP A 128 46.72 -11.27 16.40
C TRP A 128 47.87 -12.00 15.70
N GLU A 129 48.83 -11.26 15.16
CA GLU A 129 49.97 -11.84 14.46
C GLU A 129 50.94 -12.55 15.39
N SER A 130 51.05 -12.09 16.64
CA SER A 130 51.88 -12.71 17.68
C SER A 130 51.37 -14.05 18.18
N LEU A 131 50.10 -14.38 17.94
CA LEU A 131 49.47 -15.63 18.37
C LEU A 131 49.89 -16.79 17.46
N PRO A 132 50.26 -17.96 18.00
CA PRO A 132 50.43 -19.19 17.20
C PRO A 132 49.10 -19.53 16.49
N GLU A 133 49.20 -20.15 15.30
CA GLU A 133 48.06 -20.52 14.50
C GLU A 133 47.03 -21.39 15.27
N ALA A 134 47.51 -22.30 16.10
CA ALA A 134 46.66 -23.11 17.00
C ALA A 134 45.87 -22.24 17.99
N GLY A 135 46.48 -21.17 18.47
CA GLY A 135 45.81 -20.21 19.38
C GLY A 135 44.73 -19.41 18.66
N ARG A 136 45.02 -18.93 17.44
CA ARG A 136 44.05 -18.20 16.59
C ARG A 136 42.82 -19.07 16.28
N ARG A 137 43.05 -20.32 15.86
CA ARG A 137 41.97 -21.31 15.60
C ARG A 137 41.18 -21.66 16.87
N ALA A 138 41.82 -21.77 18.01
CA ALA A 138 41.15 -22.03 19.30
C ALA A 138 40.21 -20.87 19.69
N ILE A 139 40.64 -19.61 19.53
CA ILE A 139 39.85 -18.41 19.83
C ILE A 139 38.62 -18.36 18.89
N GLN A 140 38.86 -18.41 17.58
CA GLN A 140 37.78 -18.39 16.59
C GLN A 140 36.78 -19.53 16.82
N GLY A 141 37.25 -20.74 17.03
CA GLY A 141 36.39 -21.89 17.31
C GLY A 141 35.59 -21.76 18.63
N ARG A 142 36.09 -21.04 19.61
CA ARG A 142 35.38 -20.76 20.86
C ARG A 142 34.28 -19.71 20.63
N VAL A 143 34.56 -18.63 19.92
CA VAL A 143 33.59 -17.59 19.56
C VAL A 143 32.49 -18.20 18.72
N LEU A 144 32.84 -19.00 17.73
CA LEU A 144 31.89 -19.69 16.84
C LEU A 144 30.90 -20.59 17.59
N ARG A 145 31.35 -21.29 18.63
CA ARG A 145 30.47 -22.12 19.48
C ARG A 145 29.51 -21.32 20.34
N GLN A 146 29.82 -20.06 20.62
CA GLN A 146 28.98 -19.20 21.46
C GLN A 146 28.01 -18.35 20.66
N ALA A 147 28.38 -17.95 19.43
CA ALA A 147 27.55 -17.11 18.58
C ALA A 147 26.11 -17.62 18.40
N PRO A 148 25.87 -18.93 18.13
CA PRO A 148 24.50 -19.47 18.07
C PRO A 148 23.69 -19.24 19.34
N LYS A 149 24.27 -19.41 20.51
CA LYS A 149 23.59 -19.21 21.81
C LYS A 149 23.27 -17.74 22.08
N VAL A 150 24.12 -16.84 21.60
CA VAL A 150 23.85 -15.39 21.66
C VAL A 150 22.67 -15.06 20.75
N GLY A 151 22.69 -15.55 19.51
CA GLY A 151 21.60 -15.37 18.55
C GLY A 151 20.26 -15.91 19.06
N GLU A 152 20.24 -17.12 19.62
CA GLU A 152 19.06 -17.73 20.25
C GLU A 152 18.49 -16.86 21.39
N ARG A 153 19.33 -16.32 22.26
CA ARG A 153 18.88 -15.43 23.34
C ARG A 153 18.32 -14.11 22.82
N ILE A 154 18.97 -13.51 21.82
CA ILE A 154 18.47 -12.30 21.17
C ILE A 154 17.10 -12.56 20.54
N LEU A 155 16.95 -13.63 19.76
CA LEU A 155 15.66 -13.99 19.14
C LEU A 155 14.58 -14.30 20.18
N THR A 156 14.92 -14.95 21.28
CA THR A 156 13.98 -15.25 22.37
C THR A 156 13.50 -13.99 23.07
N GLU A 157 14.40 -13.03 23.34
CA GLU A 157 14.04 -11.74 23.92
C GLU A 157 13.17 -10.91 22.97
N MET A 158 13.51 -10.91 21.67
CA MET A 158 12.71 -10.22 20.64
C MET A 158 11.31 -10.81 20.49
N ARG A 159 11.15 -12.12 20.60
CA ARG A 159 9.83 -12.78 20.57
C ARG A 159 8.93 -12.34 21.72
N GLY A 160 9.49 -12.03 22.87
CA GLY A 160 8.72 -11.60 24.03
C GLY A 160 8.04 -10.23 23.84
N ASP A 161 8.64 -9.34 23.04
CA ASP A 161 8.10 -8.00 22.74
C ASP A 161 8.74 -7.47 21.44
N LEU A 162 8.30 -7.98 20.30
CA LEU A 162 8.84 -7.55 18.99
C LEU A 162 8.61 -6.08 18.72
N SER A 163 7.45 -5.57 19.12
CA SER A 163 7.06 -4.16 18.89
C SER A 163 8.02 -3.16 19.54
N ARG A 164 8.78 -3.61 20.54
CA ARG A 164 9.82 -2.82 21.17
C ARG A 164 11.03 -2.55 20.27
N TYR A 165 11.35 -3.50 19.39
CA TYR A 165 12.56 -3.49 18.55
C TYR A 165 12.27 -3.13 17.11
N VAL A 166 11.08 -3.46 16.61
CA VAL A 166 10.68 -3.26 15.22
C VAL A 166 9.32 -2.58 15.16
N ASP A 167 9.29 -1.37 14.67
CA ASP A 167 8.05 -0.64 14.39
C ASP A 167 7.62 -0.88 12.96
N ILE A 168 6.83 -1.94 12.75
CA ILE A 168 6.32 -2.32 11.42
C ILE A 168 5.42 -1.23 10.83
N GLN A 169 4.66 -0.50 11.66
CA GLN A 169 3.82 0.60 11.19
C GLN A 169 4.68 1.74 10.65
N PHE A 170 5.68 2.17 11.41
CA PHE A 170 6.61 3.21 10.99
C PHE A 170 7.32 2.82 9.69
N LEU A 171 7.88 1.62 9.63
CA LEU A 171 8.55 1.10 8.45
C LEU A 171 7.66 1.20 7.20
N ALA A 172 6.47 0.63 7.27
CA ALA A 172 5.54 0.58 6.14
C ALA A 172 5.07 1.97 5.70
N VAL A 173 4.76 2.85 6.66
CA VAL A 173 4.36 4.23 6.35
C VAL A 173 5.51 5.01 5.69
N VAL A 174 6.74 4.91 6.23
CA VAL A 174 7.91 5.60 5.68
C VAL A 174 8.23 5.09 4.27
N THR A 175 8.19 3.77 4.06
CA THR A 175 8.41 3.16 2.73
C THR A 175 7.41 3.68 1.70
N LEU A 176 6.13 3.75 2.03
CA LEU A 176 5.07 4.25 1.14
C LEU A 176 5.15 5.76 0.88
N ILE A 177 5.52 6.55 1.90
CA ILE A 177 5.70 8.01 1.73
C ILE A 177 6.93 8.32 0.88
N ARG A 178 8.03 7.59 1.11
CA ARG A 178 9.28 7.75 0.37
C ARG A 178 9.12 7.32 -1.10
N ASN A 179 8.32 6.29 -1.34
CA ASN A 179 8.06 5.71 -2.67
C ASN A 179 6.61 5.93 -3.11
N LYS A 180 6.23 7.18 -3.38
CA LYS A 180 4.86 7.54 -3.85
C LYS A 180 4.45 6.80 -5.11
N ASP A 181 5.40 6.47 -5.98
CA ASP A 181 5.18 5.66 -7.18
C ASP A 181 4.68 4.26 -6.79
N LYS A 182 5.34 3.58 -5.85
CA LYS A 182 4.93 2.26 -5.36
C LYS A 182 3.54 2.31 -4.72
N LEU A 183 3.25 3.32 -3.89
CA LEU A 183 1.91 3.51 -3.33
C LEU A 183 0.87 3.71 -4.42
N ASN A 184 1.18 4.53 -5.42
CA ASN A 184 0.28 4.82 -6.53
C ASN A 184 0.00 3.55 -7.37
N ASP A 185 1.03 2.76 -7.65
CA ASP A 185 0.92 1.49 -8.37
C ASP A 185 0.16 0.44 -7.54
N LEU A 186 0.39 0.37 -6.23
CA LEU A 186 -0.38 -0.45 -5.29
C LEU A 186 -1.88 -0.11 -5.39
N MET A 187 -2.22 1.16 -5.23
CA MET A 187 -3.62 1.61 -5.27
C MET A 187 -4.25 1.38 -6.64
N ARG A 188 -3.50 1.60 -7.72
CA ARG A 188 -3.98 1.40 -9.08
C ARG A 188 -4.21 -0.07 -9.41
N SER A 189 -3.31 -0.95 -9.02
CA SER A 189 -3.45 -2.40 -9.26
C SER A 189 -4.65 -2.99 -8.54
N LEU A 190 -4.84 -2.64 -7.26
CA LEU A 190 -6.02 -3.03 -6.47
C LEU A 190 -7.34 -2.57 -7.08
N SER A 191 -7.31 -1.45 -7.80
CA SER A 191 -8.49 -0.79 -8.34
C SER A 191 -8.74 -1.08 -9.82
N THR A 192 -7.86 -1.81 -10.52
CA THR A 192 -7.90 -1.97 -11.98
C THR A 192 -9.25 -2.48 -12.48
N ASP A 193 -9.77 -3.54 -11.89
CA ASP A 193 -11.05 -4.13 -12.29
C ASP A 193 -12.24 -3.23 -11.89
N ALA A 194 -12.15 -2.63 -10.71
CA ALA A 194 -13.12 -1.66 -10.23
C ALA A 194 -13.21 -0.46 -11.16
N MET A 195 -12.08 0.06 -11.61
CA MET A 195 -12.01 1.19 -12.55
C MET A 195 -12.51 0.81 -13.94
N ALA A 196 -12.20 -0.39 -14.40
CA ALA A 196 -12.76 -0.88 -15.67
C ALA A 196 -14.30 -0.95 -15.62
N PHE A 197 -14.87 -1.37 -14.49
CA PHE A 197 -16.30 -1.36 -14.25
C PHE A 197 -16.87 0.06 -14.21
N VAL A 198 -16.28 0.96 -13.42
CA VAL A 198 -16.72 2.37 -13.34
C VAL A 198 -16.68 3.02 -14.72
N ARG A 199 -15.64 2.81 -15.50
CA ARG A 199 -15.53 3.32 -16.87
C ARG A 199 -16.62 2.78 -17.80
N ARG A 200 -16.89 1.46 -17.78
CA ARG A 200 -17.95 0.83 -18.60
C ARG A 200 -19.34 1.28 -18.16
N SER A 201 -19.58 1.44 -16.86
CA SER A 201 -20.86 1.90 -16.32
C SER A 201 -21.24 3.29 -16.86
N GLY A 202 -20.24 4.14 -17.16
CA GLY A 202 -20.45 5.44 -17.80
C GLY A 202 -21.18 5.35 -19.13
N ILE A 203 -20.89 4.32 -19.96
CA ILE A 203 -21.59 4.09 -21.22
C ILE A 203 -23.05 3.73 -20.97
N TYR A 204 -23.30 2.76 -20.09
CA TYR A 204 -24.66 2.27 -19.83
C TYR A 204 -25.55 3.32 -19.19
N PHE A 205 -25.05 3.99 -18.16
CA PHE A 205 -25.80 5.06 -17.50
C PHE A 205 -25.94 6.29 -18.38
N GLY A 206 -24.90 6.63 -19.16
CA GLY A 206 -24.95 7.72 -20.12
C GLY A 206 -26.00 7.46 -21.21
N LEU A 207 -26.07 6.25 -21.78
CA LEU A 207 -27.12 5.86 -22.71
C LEU A 207 -28.53 5.99 -22.10
N GLY A 208 -28.72 5.45 -20.88
CA GLY A 208 -30.01 5.49 -20.21
C GLY A 208 -30.48 6.93 -19.91
N ILE A 209 -29.62 7.75 -19.34
CA ILE A 209 -29.93 9.15 -19.04
C ILE A 209 -30.04 9.96 -20.34
N GLY A 210 -29.25 9.66 -21.38
CA GLY A 210 -29.34 10.28 -22.70
C GLY A 210 -30.66 10.03 -23.40
N LEU A 211 -31.29 8.87 -23.24
CA LEU A 211 -32.65 8.61 -23.72
C LEU A 211 -33.70 9.49 -23.00
N VAL A 212 -33.52 9.67 -21.68
CA VAL A 212 -34.40 10.59 -20.91
C VAL A 212 -34.15 12.05 -21.35
N GLN A 213 -32.89 12.43 -21.58
CA GLN A 213 -32.51 13.74 -22.09
C GLN A 213 -33.16 13.99 -23.46
N MET A 214 -33.09 13.01 -24.36
CA MET A 214 -33.73 13.09 -25.68
C MET A 214 -35.25 13.32 -25.58
N ALA A 215 -35.92 12.59 -24.69
CA ALA A 215 -37.36 12.79 -24.42
C ALA A 215 -37.66 14.16 -23.83
N ALA A 216 -36.83 14.61 -22.86
CA ALA A 216 -36.96 15.93 -22.25
C ALA A 216 -36.74 17.06 -23.26
N TRP A 217 -35.78 16.93 -24.17
CA TRP A 217 -35.54 17.88 -25.24
C TRP A 217 -36.69 17.95 -26.20
N ALA A 218 -37.26 16.82 -26.60
CA ALA A 218 -38.41 16.77 -27.47
C ALA A 218 -39.62 17.53 -26.90
N VAL A 219 -39.78 17.59 -25.60
CA VAL A 219 -40.92 18.26 -24.93
C VAL A 219 -40.61 19.73 -24.66
N PHE A 220 -39.42 20.04 -24.17
CA PHE A 220 -39.15 21.36 -23.58
C PHE A 220 -38.26 22.28 -24.42
N GLN A 221 -37.48 21.80 -25.38
CA GLN A 221 -36.53 22.57 -26.22
C GLN A 221 -35.80 23.74 -25.52
N ASN A 222 -35.42 23.52 -24.27
CA ASN A 222 -34.74 24.53 -23.49
C ASN A 222 -33.22 24.29 -23.49
N PRO A 223 -32.38 25.25 -23.87
CA PRO A 223 -30.92 25.09 -23.88
C PRO A 223 -30.31 24.61 -22.58
N TRP A 224 -30.88 24.96 -21.43
CA TRP A 224 -30.41 24.53 -20.12
C TRP A 224 -30.57 23.02 -19.84
N ILE A 225 -31.38 22.31 -20.67
CA ILE A 225 -31.55 20.86 -20.52
C ILE A 225 -30.20 20.14 -20.74
N MET A 226 -29.42 20.54 -21.73
CA MET A 226 -28.17 19.87 -22.07
C MET A 226 -27.13 19.95 -20.93
N PRO A 227 -26.77 21.13 -20.38
CA PRO A 227 -25.87 21.24 -19.24
C PRO A 227 -26.41 20.56 -17.99
N ALA A 228 -27.72 20.68 -17.72
CA ALA A 228 -28.34 20.06 -16.56
C ALA A 228 -28.30 18.53 -16.63
N PHE A 229 -28.62 17.95 -17.78
CA PHE A 229 -28.49 16.51 -17.99
C PHE A 229 -27.04 16.04 -18.03
N GLY A 230 -26.13 16.82 -18.65
CA GLY A 230 -24.70 16.53 -18.63
C GLY A 230 -24.16 16.46 -17.19
N PHE A 231 -24.50 17.44 -16.37
CA PHE A 231 -24.19 17.42 -14.92
C PHE A 231 -24.82 16.21 -14.23
N GLY A 232 -26.12 15.94 -14.51
CA GLY A 232 -26.84 14.79 -13.96
C GLY A 232 -26.23 13.45 -14.36
N VAL A 233 -25.81 13.30 -15.63
CA VAL A 233 -25.10 12.10 -16.11
C VAL A 233 -23.84 11.87 -15.29
N GLY A 234 -22.99 12.88 -15.14
CA GLY A 234 -21.79 12.79 -14.34
C GLY A 234 -22.10 12.41 -12.89
N PHE A 235 -22.93 13.20 -12.21
CA PHE A 235 -23.27 13.01 -10.81
C PHE A 235 -23.91 11.63 -10.52
N ILE A 236 -25.02 11.33 -11.19
CA ILE A 236 -25.83 10.13 -10.91
C ILE A 236 -25.04 8.87 -11.30
N SER A 237 -24.36 8.90 -12.45
CA SER A 237 -23.62 7.73 -12.91
C SER A 237 -22.41 7.42 -12.04
N ASP A 238 -21.72 8.44 -11.51
CA ASP A 238 -20.58 8.23 -10.60
C ASP A 238 -21.06 7.76 -9.22
N TYR A 239 -22.10 8.37 -8.69
CA TYR A 239 -22.70 7.96 -7.43
C TYR A 239 -23.17 6.50 -7.47
N ILE A 240 -23.91 6.12 -8.53
CA ILE A 240 -24.38 4.73 -8.66
C ILE A 240 -23.20 3.77 -8.87
N ALA A 241 -22.23 4.12 -9.74
CA ALA A 241 -21.08 3.26 -10.02
C ALA A 241 -20.23 2.99 -8.76
N LEU A 242 -19.97 4.02 -7.95
CA LEU A 242 -19.24 3.88 -6.69
C LEU A 242 -20.02 3.05 -5.66
N ASN A 243 -21.33 3.26 -5.56
CA ASN A 243 -22.16 2.42 -4.68
C ASN A 243 -22.15 0.95 -5.15
N MET A 244 -22.25 0.70 -6.44
CA MET A 244 -22.21 -0.67 -7.00
C MET A 244 -20.85 -1.35 -6.83
N LEU A 245 -19.79 -0.60 -6.60
CA LEU A 245 -18.46 -1.14 -6.31
C LEU A 245 -18.46 -1.88 -4.95
N PHE A 246 -19.09 -1.28 -3.93
CA PHE A 246 -19.10 -1.78 -2.55
C PHE A 246 -20.38 -2.53 -2.18
N ARG A 247 -21.52 -2.22 -2.77
CA ARG A 247 -22.82 -2.73 -2.40
C ARG A 247 -23.54 -3.40 -3.58
N PRO A 248 -24.39 -4.41 -3.32
CA PRO A 248 -24.67 -5.05 -2.04
C PRO A 248 -23.53 -6.00 -1.60
N LEU A 249 -23.39 -6.22 -0.28
CA LEU A 249 -22.37 -7.11 0.31
C LEU A 249 -22.58 -8.57 -0.07
N GLN A 250 -23.85 -8.99 -0.21
CA GLN A 250 -24.20 -10.36 -0.58
C GLN A 250 -24.84 -10.38 -1.97
N PRO A 251 -24.72 -11.51 -2.71
CA PRO A 251 -25.37 -11.66 -4.00
C PRO A 251 -26.90 -11.44 -3.87
N THR A 252 -27.40 -10.36 -4.42
CA THR A 252 -28.81 -9.99 -4.36
C THR A 252 -29.44 -10.15 -5.74
N ARG A 253 -30.61 -10.81 -5.81
CA ARG A 253 -31.38 -10.95 -7.04
C ARG A 253 -32.26 -9.74 -7.27
N TYR A 254 -32.08 -9.08 -8.40
CA TYR A 254 -32.89 -7.95 -8.86
C TYR A 254 -33.89 -8.39 -9.91
N LEU A 255 -35.15 -8.05 -9.71
CA LEU A 255 -36.28 -8.38 -10.60
C LEU A 255 -36.41 -9.88 -10.96
N GLY A 256 -35.76 -10.77 -10.22
CA GLY A 256 -35.72 -12.20 -10.53
C GLY A 256 -34.87 -12.60 -11.76
N LEU A 257 -34.28 -11.60 -12.48
CA LEU A 257 -33.62 -11.79 -13.76
C LEU A 257 -32.10 -11.91 -13.65
N PHE A 258 -31.48 -11.13 -12.76
CA PHE A 258 -30.01 -11.16 -12.59
C PHE A 258 -29.62 -11.03 -11.14
N THR A 259 -28.50 -11.68 -10.80
CA THR A 259 -27.90 -11.58 -9.48
C THR A 259 -26.73 -10.60 -9.55
N PHE A 260 -26.73 -9.61 -8.67
CA PHE A 260 -25.65 -8.63 -8.57
C PHE A 260 -25.08 -8.64 -7.14
N GLN A 261 -23.77 -8.50 -7.06
CA GLN A 261 -22.99 -8.31 -5.83
C GLN A 261 -22.01 -7.19 -6.07
N GLY A 262 -21.71 -6.40 -5.05
CA GLY A 262 -20.68 -5.37 -5.16
C GLY A 262 -19.37 -5.95 -5.70
N LEU A 263 -18.76 -5.26 -6.65
CA LEU A 263 -17.64 -5.80 -7.44
C LEU A 263 -16.46 -6.21 -6.55
N LEU A 264 -16.21 -5.43 -5.48
CA LEU A 264 -15.17 -5.71 -4.50
C LEU A 264 -15.36 -7.09 -3.85
N HIS A 265 -16.60 -7.43 -3.50
CA HIS A 265 -16.94 -8.73 -2.90
C HIS A 265 -17.00 -9.84 -3.92
N ALA A 266 -17.46 -9.55 -5.14
CA ALA A 266 -17.51 -10.53 -6.23
C ALA A 266 -16.11 -10.99 -6.68
N GLN A 267 -15.10 -10.15 -6.53
CA GLN A 267 -13.70 -10.44 -6.90
C GLN A 267 -12.77 -10.58 -5.68
N ARG A 268 -13.34 -10.83 -4.51
CA ARG A 268 -12.61 -10.88 -3.24
C ARG A 268 -11.34 -11.72 -3.29
N GLU A 269 -11.41 -12.93 -3.84
CA GLU A 269 -10.26 -13.83 -3.92
C GLU A 269 -9.10 -13.25 -4.74
N LYS A 270 -9.41 -12.63 -5.87
CA LYS A 270 -8.40 -12.02 -6.74
C LYS A 270 -7.77 -10.81 -6.06
N ILE A 271 -8.61 -9.89 -5.54
CA ILE A 271 -8.15 -8.68 -4.86
C ILE A 271 -7.30 -9.03 -3.65
N THR A 272 -7.70 -10.03 -2.86
CA THR A 272 -6.93 -10.50 -1.70
C THR A 272 -5.55 -11.01 -2.09
N ARG A 273 -5.44 -11.82 -3.16
CA ARG A 273 -4.14 -12.30 -3.64
C ARG A 273 -3.26 -11.19 -4.18
N ASP A 274 -3.81 -10.33 -5.03
CA ASP A 274 -3.08 -9.20 -5.61
C ASP A 274 -2.57 -8.25 -4.50
N TYR A 275 -3.41 -7.99 -3.49
CA TYR A 275 -3.07 -7.17 -2.33
C TYR A 275 -1.97 -7.81 -1.48
N ALA A 276 -2.12 -9.09 -1.13
CA ALA A 276 -1.13 -9.82 -0.35
C ALA A 276 0.23 -9.87 -1.04
N LYS A 277 0.23 -10.13 -2.35
CA LYS A 277 1.44 -10.16 -3.16
C LYS A 277 2.17 -8.82 -3.15
N ILE A 278 1.47 -7.74 -3.42
CA ILE A 278 2.08 -6.40 -3.46
C ILE A 278 2.60 -6.00 -2.06
N LEU A 279 1.86 -6.31 -1.00
CA LEU A 279 2.34 -6.05 0.35
C LEU A 279 3.61 -6.84 0.67
N ALA A 280 3.65 -8.12 0.31
CA ALA A 280 4.80 -8.97 0.58
C ALA A 280 6.04 -8.56 -0.26
N GLU A 281 5.86 -8.31 -1.57
CA GLU A 281 6.98 -8.04 -2.48
C GLU A 281 7.46 -6.60 -2.42
N ASP A 282 6.54 -5.62 -2.32
CA ASP A 282 6.89 -4.19 -2.46
C ASP A 282 7.03 -3.46 -1.12
N LEU A 283 6.17 -3.77 -0.16
CA LEU A 283 6.13 -3.06 1.12
C LEU A 283 7.01 -3.72 2.16
N PHE A 284 6.85 -5.02 2.35
CA PHE A 284 7.59 -5.82 3.31
C PHE A 284 8.68 -6.66 2.61
N SER A 285 9.30 -6.09 1.57
CA SER A 285 10.47 -6.72 0.96
C SER A 285 11.58 -6.91 2.00
N PRO A 286 12.48 -7.89 1.79
CA PRO A 286 13.61 -8.12 2.72
C PRO A 286 14.37 -6.84 3.00
N GLU A 287 14.68 -6.05 1.98
CA GLU A 287 15.43 -4.81 2.09
C GLU A 287 14.72 -3.81 2.99
N ASN A 288 13.41 -3.60 2.79
CA ASN A 288 12.62 -2.68 3.61
C ASN A 288 12.52 -3.14 5.05
N LEU A 289 12.34 -4.44 5.30
CA LEU A 289 12.28 -5.01 6.65
C LEU A 289 13.61 -4.82 7.37
N PHE A 290 14.73 -5.09 6.71
CA PHE A 290 16.05 -4.90 7.30
C PHE A 290 16.36 -3.42 7.53
N GLU A 291 16.04 -2.52 6.59
CA GLU A 291 16.14 -1.06 6.83
C GLU A 291 15.32 -0.65 8.08
N GLY A 292 14.11 -1.15 8.22
CA GLY A 292 13.26 -0.85 9.38
C GLY A 292 13.78 -1.40 10.69
N ILE A 293 14.43 -2.55 10.68
CA ILE A 293 15.04 -3.17 11.86
C ILE A 293 16.30 -2.40 12.30
N PHE A 294 17.17 -2.02 11.35
CA PHE A 294 18.47 -1.46 11.64
C PHE A 294 18.51 0.07 11.68
N ASP A 295 17.62 0.75 10.95
CA ASP A 295 17.55 2.20 10.86
C ASP A 295 16.24 2.78 11.41
N GLY A 296 15.34 1.90 11.85
CA GLY A 296 14.03 2.28 12.42
C GLY A 296 14.12 2.80 13.87
N PRO A 297 12.98 3.26 14.42
CA PRO A 297 12.91 3.81 15.80
C PRO A 297 13.29 2.81 16.90
N GLY A 298 13.24 1.52 16.61
CA GLY A 298 13.61 0.44 17.51
C GLY A 298 15.09 0.05 17.48
N ALA A 299 15.85 0.52 16.48
CA ALA A 299 17.24 0.11 16.22
C ALA A 299 18.17 0.28 17.43
N ASP A 300 18.09 1.42 18.13
CA ASP A 300 18.90 1.66 19.34
C ASP A 300 18.66 0.60 20.42
N LYS A 301 17.41 0.14 20.58
CA LYS A 301 17.04 -0.88 21.56
C LYS A 301 17.56 -2.26 21.12
N LEU A 302 17.51 -2.56 19.83
CA LEU A 302 18.09 -3.76 19.25
C LEU A 302 19.61 -3.78 19.46
N TYR A 303 20.29 -2.69 19.16
CA TYR A 303 21.73 -2.58 19.37
C TYR A 303 22.11 -2.69 20.85
N ALA A 304 21.33 -2.10 21.75
CA ALA A 304 21.51 -2.26 23.18
C ALA A 304 21.31 -3.72 23.63
N LEU A 305 20.33 -4.44 23.08
CA LEU A 305 20.12 -5.86 23.35
C LEU A 305 21.31 -6.70 22.85
N VAL A 306 21.77 -6.47 21.62
CA VAL A 306 22.95 -7.16 21.07
C VAL A 306 24.16 -6.91 21.95
N ALA A 307 24.44 -5.66 22.36
CA ALA A 307 25.54 -5.32 23.21
C ALA A 307 25.45 -6.02 24.58
N LYS A 308 24.26 -6.04 25.21
CA LYS A 308 23.99 -6.76 26.46
C LYS A 308 24.34 -8.24 26.34
N GLU A 309 23.85 -8.92 25.30
CA GLU A 309 24.06 -10.35 25.12
C GLU A 309 25.52 -10.70 24.76
N VAL A 310 26.18 -9.84 23.96
CA VAL A 310 27.63 -9.98 23.69
C VAL A 310 28.45 -9.80 24.94
N HIS A 311 28.18 -8.77 25.77
CA HIS A 311 28.85 -8.58 27.07
C HIS A 311 28.66 -9.77 27.98
N ALA A 312 27.42 -10.30 28.09
CA ALA A 312 27.12 -11.47 28.90
C ALA A 312 27.89 -12.72 28.40
N ALA A 313 28.00 -12.89 27.07
CA ALA A 313 28.75 -14.00 26.49
C ALA A 313 30.25 -13.92 26.77
N ILE A 314 30.84 -12.72 26.74
CA ILE A 314 32.24 -12.48 27.08
C ILE A 314 32.46 -12.75 28.59
N ASP A 315 31.59 -12.23 29.46
CA ASP A 315 31.67 -12.44 30.90
C ASP A 315 31.54 -13.93 31.28
N ALA A 316 30.64 -14.67 30.63
CA ALA A 316 30.47 -16.10 30.82
C ALA A 316 31.72 -16.93 30.44
N GLN A 317 32.48 -16.46 29.42
CA GLN A 317 33.71 -17.13 28.99
C GLN A 317 34.90 -16.86 29.90
N THR A 318 34.96 -15.70 30.54
CA THR A 318 36.01 -15.33 31.49
C THR A 318 35.70 -15.87 32.88
N GLY A 319 34.45 -16.04 33.28
CA GLY A 319 33.96 -16.73 34.46
C GLY A 319 34.77 -16.44 35.73
N VAL A 320 35.27 -17.51 36.40
CA VAL A 320 36.08 -17.44 37.62
C VAL A 320 37.39 -16.70 37.39
N VAL A 321 37.86 -16.58 36.16
CA VAL A 321 39.13 -15.91 35.80
C VAL A 321 38.95 -14.40 35.55
N THR A 322 37.70 -13.91 35.48
CA THR A 322 37.41 -12.47 35.27
C THR A 322 38.16 -11.54 36.22
N PRO A 323 38.24 -11.81 37.55
CA PRO A 323 38.98 -10.96 38.45
C PRO A 323 40.47 -10.96 38.14
N LEU A 324 41.03 -12.11 37.75
CA LEU A 324 42.44 -12.23 37.40
C LEU A 324 42.76 -11.53 36.06
N VAL A 325 41.87 -11.66 35.05
CA VAL A 325 42.00 -10.96 33.76
C VAL A 325 41.87 -9.45 33.96
N SER A 326 40.91 -8.99 34.76
CA SER A 326 40.74 -7.57 35.05
C SER A 326 41.90 -6.97 35.87
N LEU A 327 42.53 -7.76 36.70
CA LEU A 327 43.77 -7.39 37.42
C LEU A 327 44.98 -7.34 36.49
N ALA A 328 45.09 -8.29 35.57
CA ALA A 328 46.24 -8.40 34.65
C ALA A 328 46.19 -7.36 33.51
N VAL A 329 45.02 -7.11 32.96
CA VAL A 329 44.80 -6.19 31.82
C VAL A 329 44.37 -4.80 32.28
N GLY A 330 43.81 -4.69 33.44
CA GLY A 330 43.16 -3.50 34.01
C GLY A 330 41.65 -3.49 33.71
N SER A 331 40.87 -3.17 34.72
CA SER A 331 39.38 -3.20 34.64
C SER A 331 38.82 -2.23 33.58
N GLN A 332 39.51 -1.12 33.32
CA GLN A 332 39.10 -0.19 32.28
C GLN A 332 39.28 -0.79 30.90
N ARG A 333 40.48 -1.32 30.61
CA ARG A 333 40.75 -1.96 29.30
C ARG A 333 39.86 -3.16 29.00
N TYR A 334 39.47 -3.90 30.06
CA TYR A 334 38.51 -5.00 29.90
C TYR A 334 37.12 -4.51 29.51
N ARG A 335 36.66 -3.39 30.09
CA ARG A 335 35.42 -2.76 29.68
C ARG A 335 35.49 -2.23 28.26
N ASP A 336 36.56 -1.52 27.91
CA ASP A 336 36.79 -0.96 26.56
C ASP A 336 36.80 -2.07 25.50
N MET A 337 37.43 -3.22 25.81
CA MET A 337 37.41 -4.40 24.94
C MET A 337 35.98 -4.94 24.71
N LYS A 338 35.16 -5.03 25.77
CA LYS A 338 33.78 -5.50 25.64
C LYS A 338 32.95 -4.55 24.78
N HIS A 339 33.10 -3.24 25.00
CA HIS A 339 32.43 -2.23 24.17
C HIS A 339 32.88 -2.29 22.72
N ALA A 340 34.17 -2.40 22.46
CA ALA A 340 34.71 -2.53 21.10
C ALA A 340 34.21 -3.80 20.42
N ALA A 341 34.13 -4.94 21.12
CA ALA A 341 33.57 -6.18 20.57
C ALA A 341 32.11 -6.05 20.22
N ALA A 342 31.31 -5.45 21.13
CA ALA A 342 29.88 -5.22 20.84
C ALA A 342 29.69 -4.28 19.67
N GLN A 343 30.46 -3.20 19.59
CA GLN A 343 30.35 -2.24 18.46
C GLN A 343 30.71 -2.87 17.13
N LEU A 344 31.81 -3.62 17.05
CA LEU A 344 32.20 -4.32 15.83
C LEU A 344 31.15 -5.33 15.34
N ILE A 345 30.49 -6.03 16.28
CA ILE A 345 29.41 -6.94 15.95
C ILE A 345 28.20 -6.16 15.44
N ILE A 346 27.81 -5.06 16.08
CA ILE A 346 26.70 -4.20 15.68
C ILE A 346 26.95 -3.65 14.27
N ASP A 347 28.15 -3.15 14.01
CA ASP A 347 28.50 -2.56 12.71
C ASP A 347 28.47 -3.59 11.55
N ARG A 348 28.73 -4.86 11.86
CA ARG A 348 28.71 -5.96 10.88
C ARG A 348 27.36 -6.71 10.80
N LEU A 349 26.47 -6.48 11.77
CA LEU A 349 25.21 -7.21 11.90
C LEU A 349 24.31 -7.08 10.65
N PRO A 350 24.10 -5.87 10.08
CA PRO A 350 23.26 -5.72 8.87
C PRO A 350 23.80 -6.55 7.69
N ALA A 351 25.11 -6.49 7.44
CA ALA A 351 25.74 -7.23 6.34
C ALA A 351 25.68 -8.75 6.58
N THR A 352 25.87 -9.21 7.83
CA THR A 352 25.84 -10.63 8.18
C THR A 352 24.42 -11.22 8.01
N LEU A 353 23.40 -10.44 8.37
CA LEU A 353 22.01 -10.89 8.26
C LEU A 353 21.45 -10.74 6.83
N ALA A 354 22.05 -9.89 5.99
CA ALA A 354 21.65 -9.77 4.58
C ALA A 354 21.75 -11.12 3.84
N ASP A 355 22.75 -11.94 4.17
CA ASP A 355 22.92 -13.27 3.58
C ASP A 355 21.82 -14.28 3.98
N ALA A 356 21.00 -13.96 5.01
CA ALA A 356 19.88 -14.79 5.48
C ALA A 356 18.50 -14.25 5.05
N GLN A 357 18.45 -13.21 4.23
CA GLN A 357 17.19 -12.58 3.81
C GLN A 357 16.24 -13.55 3.14
N ASP A 358 16.73 -14.35 2.18
CA ASP A 358 15.92 -15.30 1.41
C ASP A 358 15.29 -16.37 2.31
N TYR A 359 16.05 -16.87 3.30
CA TYR A 359 15.52 -17.81 4.27
C TYR A 359 14.41 -17.18 5.11
N THR A 360 14.66 -16.03 5.66
CA THR A 360 13.70 -15.34 6.55
C THR A 360 12.37 -15.12 5.83
N MET A 361 12.42 -14.70 4.57
CA MET A 361 11.21 -14.47 3.76
C MET A 361 10.48 -15.78 3.42
N SER A 362 11.21 -16.86 3.14
CA SER A 362 10.60 -18.15 2.84
C SER A 362 9.86 -18.76 4.03
N VAL A 363 10.34 -18.50 5.26
CA VAL A 363 9.73 -19.02 6.50
C VAL A 363 8.55 -18.18 6.95
N ILE A 364 8.64 -16.86 6.82
CA ILE A 364 7.57 -15.95 7.27
C ILE A 364 6.31 -16.13 6.42
N ASP A 365 6.44 -16.47 5.11
CA ASP A 365 5.32 -16.59 4.17
C ASP A 365 4.25 -15.50 4.39
N LEU A 366 4.66 -14.26 4.19
CA LEU A 366 3.81 -13.11 4.46
C LEU A 366 2.60 -13.07 3.54
N GLU A 367 2.80 -13.40 2.24
CA GLU A 367 1.72 -13.45 1.26
C GLU A 367 0.64 -14.44 1.67
N GLY A 368 1.02 -15.70 1.97
CA GLY A 368 0.09 -16.74 2.42
C GLY A 368 -0.63 -16.35 3.71
N THR A 369 0.08 -15.73 4.66
CA THR A 369 -0.51 -15.28 5.93
C THR A 369 -1.57 -14.20 5.71
N ILE A 370 -1.32 -13.21 4.85
CA ILE A 370 -2.28 -12.16 4.53
C ILE A 370 -3.51 -12.75 3.81
N VAL A 371 -3.29 -13.63 2.84
CA VAL A 371 -4.38 -14.31 2.11
C VAL A 371 -5.26 -15.11 3.07
N GLU A 372 -4.66 -15.88 3.96
CA GLU A 372 -5.40 -16.67 4.95
C GLU A 372 -6.23 -15.77 5.87
N LYS A 373 -5.62 -14.76 6.48
CA LYS A 373 -6.30 -13.83 7.40
C LYS A 373 -7.42 -13.06 6.69
N MET A 374 -7.19 -12.53 5.50
CA MET A 374 -8.22 -11.83 4.73
C MET A 374 -9.36 -12.75 4.28
N SER A 375 -9.09 -14.04 4.06
CA SER A 375 -10.14 -15.00 3.69
C SER A 375 -11.11 -15.29 4.83
N GLN A 376 -10.65 -15.18 6.08
CA GLN A 376 -11.43 -15.43 7.31
C GLN A 376 -12.32 -14.25 7.70
N LEU A 377 -12.06 -13.04 7.19
CA LEU A 377 -12.87 -11.85 7.49
C LEU A 377 -14.32 -12.02 7.00
N ASP A 378 -15.25 -11.44 7.67
CA ASP A 378 -16.59 -11.30 7.12
C ASP A 378 -16.65 -10.18 6.04
N ASN A 379 -17.81 -10.00 5.39
CA ASN A 379 -17.91 -9.03 4.31
C ASN A 379 -17.83 -7.57 4.80
N ASP A 380 -18.31 -7.28 5.99
CA ASP A 380 -18.26 -5.95 6.59
C ASP A 380 -16.83 -5.61 7.03
N GLU A 381 -16.12 -6.56 7.63
CA GLU A 381 -14.72 -6.44 8.01
C GLU A 381 -13.83 -6.25 6.77
N TYR A 382 -14.06 -7.06 5.72
CA TYR A 382 -13.33 -6.94 4.45
C TYR A 382 -13.54 -5.58 3.79
N GLU A 383 -14.80 -5.08 3.75
CA GLU A 383 -15.09 -3.72 3.26
C GLU A 383 -14.39 -2.67 4.10
N SER A 384 -14.35 -2.84 5.43
CA SER A 384 -13.75 -1.85 6.35
C SER A 384 -12.25 -1.65 6.12
N ILE A 385 -11.53 -2.66 5.62
CA ILE A 385 -10.11 -2.58 5.29
C ILE A 385 -9.88 -1.82 3.99
N LEU A 386 -10.69 -2.06 2.98
CA LEU A 386 -10.45 -1.54 1.64
C LEU A 386 -11.17 -0.22 1.36
N ARG A 387 -12.35 0.00 1.91
CA ARG A 387 -13.17 1.20 1.65
C ARG A 387 -12.55 2.51 2.13
N PRO A 388 -11.89 2.60 3.31
CA PRO A 388 -11.30 3.87 3.77
C PRO A 388 -10.31 4.47 2.78
N VAL A 389 -9.64 3.64 1.99
CA VAL A 389 -8.72 4.07 0.93
C VAL A 389 -9.42 4.93 -0.14
N PHE A 390 -10.70 4.65 -0.42
CA PHE A 390 -11.48 5.33 -1.47
C PHE A 390 -12.48 6.33 -0.92
N LYS A 391 -12.99 6.13 0.30
CA LYS A 391 -14.13 6.85 0.87
C LYS A 391 -13.97 8.38 0.90
N ASP A 392 -12.78 8.84 1.25
CA ASP A 392 -12.51 10.27 1.35
C ASP A 392 -12.52 10.97 -0.02
N ASP A 393 -12.34 10.23 -1.09
CA ASP A 393 -12.20 10.74 -2.46
C ASP A 393 -13.49 10.57 -3.27
N GLU A 394 -14.43 9.73 -2.81
CA GLU A 394 -15.74 9.53 -3.46
C GLU A 394 -16.46 10.88 -3.78
N PRO A 395 -16.59 11.84 -2.83
CA PRO A 395 -17.30 13.08 -3.12
C PRO A 395 -16.60 13.94 -4.17
N LEU A 396 -15.27 13.91 -4.19
CA LEU A 396 -14.49 14.66 -5.18
C LEU A 396 -14.60 14.06 -6.57
N MET A 397 -14.58 12.72 -6.69
CA MET A 397 -14.78 12.02 -7.95
C MET A 397 -16.15 12.34 -8.55
N ILE A 398 -17.20 12.27 -7.72
CA ILE A 398 -18.57 12.61 -8.13
C ILE A 398 -18.67 14.08 -8.58
N ALA A 399 -18.06 15.01 -7.82
CA ALA A 399 -18.07 16.42 -8.16
C ALA A 399 -17.35 16.73 -9.49
N VAL A 400 -16.17 16.12 -9.70
CA VAL A 400 -15.42 16.26 -10.95
C VAL A 400 -16.23 15.72 -12.14
N GLY A 401 -16.82 14.54 -12.02
CA GLY A 401 -17.67 13.96 -13.03
C GLY A 401 -18.88 14.84 -13.39
N ALA A 402 -19.54 15.39 -12.37
CA ALA A 402 -20.68 16.30 -12.53
C ALA A 402 -20.28 17.61 -13.25
N ILE A 403 -19.18 18.24 -12.83
CA ILE A 403 -18.69 19.48 -13.45
C ILE A 403 -18.31 19.24 -14.92
N LEU A 404 -17.51 18.20 -15.18
CA LEU A 404 -17.10 17.87 -16.54
C LEU A 404 -18.30 17.53 -17.43
N GLY A 405 -19.26 16.79 -16.90
CA GLY A 405 -20.51 16.49 -17.60
C GLY A 405 -21.30 17.75 -17.95
N GLY A 406 -21.41 18.70 -17.01
CA GLY A 406 -22.05 20.00 -17.25
C GLY A 406 -21.35 20.82 -18.34
N ILE A 407 -20.02 20.88 -18.31
CA ILE A 407 -19.21 21.60 -19.33
C ILE A 407 -19.45 20.99 -20.73
N VAL A 408 -19.45 19.66 -20.83
CA VAL A 408 -19.69 19.02 -22.13
C VAL A 408 -21.14 19.20 -22.58
N GLY A 409 -22.11 19.22 -21.65
CA GLY A 409 -23.50 19.56 -21.95
C GLY A 409 -23.63 20.99 -22.52
N GLU A 410 -22.87 21.96 -21.99
CA GLU A 410 -22.81 23.32 -22.54
C GLU A 410 -22.20 23.37 -23.95
N ILE A 411 -21.11 22.64 -24.16
CA ILE A 411 -20.51 22.51 -25.51
C ILE A 411 -21.54 21.92 -26.50
N GLN A 412 -22.31 20.91 -26.04
CA GLN A 412 -23.37 20.31 -26.87
C GLN A 412 -24.43 21.30 -27.26
N VAL A 413 -24.84 22.22 -26.38
CA VAL A 413 -25.78 23.32 -26.75
C VAL A 413 -25.20 24.17 -27.87
N GLN A 414 -23.98 24.65 -27.72
CA GLN A 414 -23.33 25.51 -28.73
C GLN A 414 -23.18 24.81 -30.05
N VAL A 415 -22.90 23.50 -30.07
CA VAL A 415 -22.87 22.72 -31.33
C VAL A 415 -24.26 22.62 -31.97
N ILE A 416 -25.31 22.36 -31.20
CA ILE A 416 -26.67 22.26 -31.69
C ILE A 416 -27.13 23.63 -32.25
N GLU A 417 -26.87 24.72 -31.54
CA GLU A 417 -27.21 26.08 -31.98
C GLU A 417 -26.45 26.52 -33.25
N HIS A 418 -25.21 26.05 -33.41
CA HIS A 418 -24.39 26.45 -34.58
C HIS A 418 -24.62 25.58 -35.81
N PHE A 419 -24.95 24.30 -35.66
CA PHE A 419 -25.11 23.34 -36.76
C PHE A 419 -26.56 22.82 -36.94
N GLY A 420 -27.49 23.19 -36.07
CA GLY A 420 -28.87 22.74 -36.09
C GLY A 420 -29.81 23.64 -36.91
N HIS A 421 -29.25 24.50 -37.76
CA HIS A 421 -30.00 25.37 -38.67
C HIS A 421 -29.96 24.85 -40.11
#